data_0f1d19a981732c19d134cc79fc717f68
#
_entry.id   0f1d19a981732c19d134cc79fc717f68
#
_cell.length_a   1.000
_cell.length_b   1.000
_cell.length_c   1.000
_cell.angle_alpha   90.00
_cell.angle_beta   90.00
_cell.angle_gamma   90.00
#
_symmetry.space_group_name_H-M   'P 1'
#
loop_
_entity.id
_entity.type
_entity.pdbx_description
1 polymer ?
#
loop_
_entity_poly.entity_id
_entity_poly.type
_entity_poly.pdbx_seq_one_letter_code
_entity_poly.pdbx_strand_id
1 'polypeptide(L)' 'MDKMLATSVYDEKLKSWIVYVDSEGLLLPVGRTINEDLGLFEYCKFNTKEEAIDWINSKPNIKYDKDLIVR' A
#
# COMPACT_ATOMS: atom_id res chain seq x y z
N MET A 1 8.91 12.44 -14.34
CA MET A 1 7.52 12.03 -14.01
C MET A 1 7.30 12.07 -12.52
N ASP A 2 6.13 12.56 -12.16
CA ASP A 2 5.79 12.64 -10.76
C ASP A 2 5.54 11.24 -10.19
N LYS A 3 6.02 11.03 -8.98
CA LYS A 3 5.78 9.77 -8.28
C LYS A 3 4.43 9.83 -7.58
N MET A 4 3.75 8.70 -7.52
CA MET A 4 2.54 8.58 -6.73
C MET A 4 2.91 8.55 -5.24
N LEU A 5 2.10 9.19 -4.42
CA LEU A 5 2.32 9.16 -2.98
C LEU A 5 1.81 7.86 -2.38
N ALA A 6 2.52 7.35 -1.40
CA ALA A 6 2.16 6.10 -0.74
C ALA A 6 2.39 6.21 0.76
N THR A 7 1.63 5.45 1.52
CA THR A 7 1.77 5.38 2.97
C THR A 7 1.52 3.97 3.46
N SER A 8 1.90 3.71 4.70
CA SER A 8 1.67 2.42 5.34
C SER A 8 0.65 2.58 6.46
N VAL A 9 -0.25 1.62 6.58
CA VAL A 9 -1.30 1.61 7.60
C VAL A 9 -1.38 0.22 8.21
N TYR A 10 -1.52 0.17 9.53
CA TYR A 10 -1.72 -1.10 10.21
C TYR A 10 -3.18 -1.54 10.07
N ASP A 11 -3.38 -2.75 9.57
CA ASP A 11 -4.70 -3.35 9.43
C ASP A 11 -4.90 -4.39 10.53
N GLU A 12 -5.85 -4.11 11.43
CA GLU A 12 -6.12 -4.98 12.57
C GLU A 12 -6.70 -6.34 12.18
N LYS A 13 -7.48 -6.37 11.09
CA LYS A 13 -8.07 -7.63 10.62
C LYS A 13 -7.02 -8.56 10.06
N LEU A 14 -6.06 -8.00 9.32
CA LEU A 14 -4.97 -8.76 8.73
C LEU A 14 -3.79 -8.89 9.68
N LYS A 15 -3.77 -8.10 10.77
CA LYS A 15 -2.67 -8.04 11.74
C LYS A 15 -1.33 -7.79 11.05
N SER A 16 -1.34 -6.87 10.10
CA SER A 16 -0.18 -6.58 9.27
C SER A 16 -0.22 -5.14 8.78
N TRP A 17 0.93 -4.65 8.34
CA TRP A 17 1.02 -3.33 7.72
C TRP A 17 0.75 -3.46 6.23
N ILE A 18 -0.12 -2.59 5.73
CA ILE A 18 -0.53 -2.57 4.32
C ILE A 18 -0.11 -1.25 3.71
N VAL A 19 0.35 -1.28 2.48
CA VAL A 19 0.71 -0.07 1.74
C VAL A 19 -0.48 0.37 0.90
N TYR A 20 -0.78 1.68 0.99
CA TYR A 20 -1.78 2.31 0.14
C TYR A 20 -1.10 3.32 -0.77
N VAL A 21 -1.54 3.40 -2.01
CA VAL A 21 -1.02 4.33 -3.01
C VAL A 21 -2.14 5.29 -3.41
N ASP A 22 -1.81 6.59 -3.47
CA ASP A 22 -2.75 7.61 -3.93
C ASP A 22 -2.70 7.67 -5.45
N SER A 23 -3.75 7.18 -6.09
CA SER A 23 -3.90 7.22 -7.53
C SER A 23 -5.03 8.18 -7.87
N GLU A 24 -4.68 9.39 -8.30
CA GLU A 24 -5.63 10.43 -8.70
C GLU A 24 -6.72 10.71 -7.65
N GLY A 25 -6.32 10.78 -6.39
CA GLY A 25 -7.24 11.05 -5.29
C GLY A 25 -7.89 9.82 -4.70
N LEU A 26 -7.64 8.64 -5.27
CA LEU A 26 -8.14 7.37 -4.75
C LEU A 26 -7.00 6.63 -4.06
N LEU A 27 -7.23 6.22 -2.82
CA LEU A 27 -6.28 5.42 -2.08
C LEU A 27 -6.56 3.95 -2.32
N LEU A 28 -5.61 3.28 -2.96
CA LEU A 28 -5.74 1.89 -3.34
C LEU A 28 -4.71 1.03 -2.61
N PRO A 29 -5.13 -0.12 -2.05
CA PRO A 29 -4.17 -1.00 -1.39
C PRO A 29 -3.29 -1.70 -2.42
N VAL A 30 -2.04 -1.91 -2.05
CA VAL A 30 -1.10 -2.63 -2.88
C VAL A 30 -1.28 -4.13 -2.68
N GLY A 31 -1.32 -4.86 -3.77
CA GLY A 31 -1.49 -6.30 -3.75
C GLY A 31 -1.67 -6.82 -5.15
N ARG A 32 -2.23 -8.02 -5.25
CA ARG A 32 -2.50 -8.63 -6.55
C ARG A 32 -3.86 -9.32 -6.55
N THR A 33 -4.49 -9.36 -7.71
CA THR A 33 -5.72 -10.11 -7.89
C THR A 33 -5.38 -11.58 -8.11
N ILE A 34 -5.93 -12.46 -7.26
CA ILE A 34 -5.71 -13.90 -7.38
C ILE A 34 -6.71 -14.49 -8.39
N ASN A 35 -7.98 -14.08 -8.26
CA ASN A 35 -9.03 -14.56 -9.14
C ASN A 35 -10.09 -13.48 -9.28
N GLU A 36 -10.22 -12.91 -10.47
CA GLU A 36 -11.17 -11.82 -10.73
C GLU A 36 -12.63 -12.29 -10.63
N ASP A 37 -12.92 -13.50 -11.12
CA ASP A 37 -14.27 -14.03 -11.13
C ASP A 37 -14.82 -14.23 -9.72
N LEU A 38 -13.96 -14.59 -8.77
CA LEU A 38 -14.32 -14.80 -7.38
C LEU A 38 -14.08 -13.56 -6.52
N GLY A 39 -13.50 -12.50 -7.09
CA GLY A 39 -13.18 -11.29 -6.35
C GLY A 39 -12.07 -11.48 -5.31
N LEU A 40 -11.19 -12.45 -5.51
CA LEU A 40 -10.12 -12.73 -4.57
C LEU A 40 -8.92 -11.81 -4.82
N PHE A 41 -8.49 -11.14 -3.75
CA PHE A 41 -7.38 -10.21 -3.77
C PHE A 41 -6.43 -10.50 -2.61
N GLU A 42 -5.13 -10.52 -2.89
CA GLU A 42 -4.11 -10.74 -1.88
C GLU A 42 -3.33 -9.46 -1.61
N TYR A 43 -3.40 -8.98 -0.37
CA TYR A 43 -2.68 -7.78 0.04
C TYR A 43 -1.20 -8.07 0.22
N CYS A 44 -0.36 -7.07 -0.12
CA CYS A 44 1.05 -7.11 0.19
C CYS A 44 1.22 -6.75 1.67
N LYS A 45 1.53 -7.74 2.50
CA LYS A 45 1.58 -7.57 3.96
C LYS A 45 3.01 -7.46 4.47
N PHE A 46 3.19 -6.60 5.47
CA PHE A 46 4.48 -6.38 6.10
C PHE A 46 4.34 -6.53 7.62
N ASN A 47 5.36 -7.05 8.27
CA ASN A 47 5.35 -7.27 9.72
C ASN A 47 5.53 -5.99 10.52
N THR A 48 6.28 -5.02 9.96
CA THR A 48 6.55 -3.76 10.63
C THR A 48 6.32 -2.59 9.69
N LYS A 49 6.14 -1.40 10.29
CA LYS A 49 5.99 -0.17 9.52
C LYS A 49 7.25 0.12 8.72
N GLU A 50 8.41 -0.14 9.31
CA GLU A 50 9.71 0.11 8.68
C GLU A 50 9.88 -0.73 7.41
N GLU A 51 9.46 -1.99 7.46
CA GLU A 51 9.51 -2.86 6.28
C GLU A 51 8.63 -2.33 5.16
N ALA A 52 7.43 -1.83 5.50
CA ALA A 52 6.52 -1.25 4.51
C ALA A 52 7.12 0.00 3.89
N ILE A 53 7.70 0.89 4.71
CA ILE A 53 8.34 2.11 4.23
C ILE A 53 9.54 1.80 3.35
N ASP A 54 10.35 0.83 3.74
CA ASP A 54 11.52 0.41 2.95
C ASP A 54 11.09 -0.11 1.59
N TRP A 55 9.99 -0.87 1.54
CA TRP A 55 9.43 -1.36 0.29
C TRP A 55 9.02 -0.20 -0.63
N ILE A 56 8.33 0.79 -0.05
CA ILE A 56 7.92 1.99 -0.81
C ILE A 56 9.14 2.69 -1.38
N ASN A 57 10.16 2.90 -0.55
CA ASN A 57 11.37 3.62 -0.97
C ASN A 57 12.18 2.84 -2.00
N SER A 58 11.98 1.53 -2.12
CA SER A 58 12.68 0.72 -3.10
C SER A 58 12.05 0.81 -4.50
N LYS A 59 10.84 1.39 -4.61
CA LYS A 59 10.13 1.50 -5.88
C LYS A 59 10.39 2.84 -6.54
N PRO A 60 10.69 2.85 -7.85
CA PRO A 60 11.03 4.10 -8.54
C PRO A 60 9.83 4.99 -8.83
N ASN A 61 8.61 4.44 -8.83
CA ASN A 61 7.42 5.16 -9.25
C ASN A 61 6.49 5.58 -8.10
N ILE A 62 6.88 5.33 -6.86
CA ILE A 62 6.11 5.75 -5.69
C ILE A 62 7.04 6.38 -4.65
N LYS A 63 6.46 7.20 -3.78
CA LYS A 63 7.19 7.94 -2.76
C LYS A 63 6.42 7.90 -1.45
N TYR A 64 7.11 7.63 -0.35
CA TYR A 64 6.47 7.63 0.97
C TYR A 64 6.10 9.05 1.38
N ASP A 65 4.85 9.22 1.83
CA ASP A 65 4.35 10.48 2.37
C ASP A 65 3.69 10.18 3.72
N LYS A 66 4.34 10.62 4.80
CA LYS A 66 3.86 10.39 6.16
C LYS A 66 2.55 11.11 6.45
N ASP A 67 2.25 12.16 5.69
CA ASP A 67 1.06 12.99 5.90
C ASP A 67 -0.16 12.50 5.12
N LEU A 68 0.03 11.49 4.27
CA LEU A 68 -1.08 10.91 3.52
C LEU A 68 -2.00 10.15 4.47
N ILE A 69 -3.27 10.53 4.47
CA ILE A 69 -4.25 9.94 5.39
C ILE A 69 -5.15 8.97 4.64
N VAL A 70 -5.22 7.74 5.16
CA VAL A 70 -6.10 6.71 4.64
C VAL A 70 -7.38 6.71 5.48
N ARG A 71 -8.51 6.87 4.81
CA ARG A 71 -9.81 6.90 5.47
C ARG A 71 -10.61 5.64 5.19
#